data_0c6783ac7093a3305dda8c6153036f62
#
_entry.id   0c6783ac7093a3305dda8c6153036f62
#
_cell.length_a   1.000
_cell.length_b   1.000
_cell.length_c   1.000
_cell.angle_alpha   90.00
_cell.angle_beta   90.00
_cell.angle_gamma   90.00
#
_symmetry.space_group_name_H-M   'P 1'
#
loop_
_entity.id
_entity.type
_entity.pdbx_description
1 polymer ?
#
loop_
_entity_poly.entity_id
_entity_poly.type
_entity_poly.pdbx_seq_one_letter_code
_entity_poly.pdbx_strand_id
1 'polypeptide(L)'
;MITLNGQWKMKQVKEKEWHQGTVPGTVYTDLLTQGLIVDPYVGENEDEVRDLSYNDYLYEREFLISKEVLNNERNLLICKGIDTIADLLVNGKQIGICENMHREYEFDLTGFLKEGVNRIRVYFHSPMKYMQKLYEKKPLWGVTSTVPGYQY
;
A
#
# COMPACT_ATOMS: atom_id res chain seq x y z
N MET A 1 18.58 13.85 -4.71
CA MET A 1 17.60 12.74 -4.47
C MET A 1 16.67 13.14 -3.35
N ILE A 2 15.36 12.95 -3.55
CA ILE A 2 14.33 13.25 -2.55
C ILE A 2 13.85 11.92 -1.99
N THR A 3 13.79 11.78 -0.65
CA THR A 3 13.20 10.58 -0.03
C THR A 3 11.73 10.81 0.30
N LEU A 4 10.91 9.81 0.03
CA LEU A 4 9.51 9.76 0.44
C LEU A 4 9.29 8.84 1.67
N ASN A 5 10.37 8.38 2.31
CA ASN A 5 10.28 7.66 3.58
C ASN A 5 9.85 8.60 4.71
N GLY A 6 9.24 8.05 5.76
CA GLY A 6 8.79 8.77 6.94
C GLY A 6 7.26 8.87 7.02
N GLN A 7 6.75 10.02 7.43
CA GLN A 7 5.33 10.22 7.73
C GLN A 7 4.47 10.26 6.46
N TRP A 8 3.42 9.45 6.48
CA TRP A 8 2.33 9.39 5.50
C TRP A 8 0.99 9.50 6.22
N LYS A 9 -0.07 9.67 5.46
CA LYS A 9 -1.45 9.44 5.91
C LYS A 9 -1.92 8.12 5.33
N MET A 10 -2.65 7.34 6.12
CA MET A 10 -3.25 6.09 5.65
C MET A 10 -4.70 6.01 6.09
N LYS A 11 -5.49 5.25 5.37
CA LYS A 11 -6.85 4.89 5.77
C LYS A 11 -7.32 3.62 5.05
N GLN A 12 -8.27 2.96 5.64
CA GLN A 12 -9.11 2.01 4.93
C GLN A 12 -9.93 2.77 3.86
N VAL A 13 -10.05 2.24 2.66
CA VAL A 13 -10.71 2.96 1.54
C VAL A 13 -12.17 3.30 1.84
N LYS A 14 -12.85 2.44 2.58
CA LYS A 14 -14.26 2.64 2.98
C LYS A 14 -14.44 3.69 4.08
N GLU A 15 -13.39 4.02 4.82
CA GLU A 15 -13.43 4.98 5.92
C GLU A 15 -13.23 6.40 5.42
N LYS A 16 -13.76 7.35 6.19
CA LYS A 16 -13.56 8.78 5.94
C LYS A 16 -12.34 9.32 6.67
N GLU A 17 -12.04 8.74 7.82
CA GLU A 17 -10.97 9.18 8.72
C GLU A 17 -9.61 8.77 8.20
N TRP A 18 -8.66 9.68 8.33
CA TRP A 18 -7.26 9.44 8.02
C TRP A 18 -6.48 9.20 9.30
N HIS A 19 -5.65 8.18 9.28
CA HIS A 19 -4.73 7.82 10.34
C HIS A 19 -3.30 8.15 9.94
N GLN A 20 -2.39 8.12 10.89
CA GLN A 20 -0.97 8.26 10.63
C GLN A 20 -0.42 6.97 10.02
N GLY A 21 0.37 7.10 8.96
CA GLY A 21 1.12 6.00 8.36
C GLY A 21 2.60 6.29 8.37
N THR A 22 3.41 5.27 8.31
CA THR A 22 4.87 5.37 8.25
C THR A 22 5.42 4.49 7.13
N VAL A 23 6.33 5.04 6.32
CA VAL A 23 6.99 4.30 5.25
C VAL A 23 8.51 4.34 5.48
N PRO A 24 9.21 3.20 5.49
CA PRO A 24 8.68 1.84 5.42
C PRO A 24 7.89 1.44 6.67
N GLY A 25 6.87 0.61 6.48
CA GLY A 25 5.97 0.14 7.53
C GLY A 25 4.86 -0.74 6.96
N THR A 26 3.93 -1.12 7.79
CA THR A 26 2.76 -1.92 7.39
C THR A 26 1.49 -1.34 7.99
N VAL A 27 0.33 -1.67 7.40
CA VAL A 27 -0.98 -1.30 7.95
C VAL A 27 -1.10 -1.74 9.43
N TYR A 28 -0.67 -2.97 9.73
CA TYR A 28 -0.75 -3.50 11.10
C TYR A 28 0.11 -2.70 12.09
N THR A 29 1.36 -2.39 11.73
CA THR A 29 2.24 -1.59 12.59
C THR A 29 1.72 -0.17 12.80
N ASP A 30 1.16 0.44 11.75
CA ASP A 30 0.60 1.78 11.81
C ASP A 30 -0.63 1.82 12.73
N LEU A 31 -1.55 0.86 12.59
CA LEU A 31 -2.76 0.77 13.43
C LEU A 31 -2.43 0.40 14.88
N LEU A 32 -1.50 -0.55 15.09
CA LEU A 32 -1.07 -0.98 16.41
C LEU A 32 -0.41 0.17 17.20
N THR A 33 0.48 0.92 16.56
CA THR A 33 1.17 2.06 17.19
C THR A 33 0.20 3.14 17.68
N GLN A 34 -0.95 3.27 17.01
CA GLN A 34 -2.01 4.21 17.37
C GLN A 34 -3.05 3.63 18.34
N GLY A 35 -2.88 2.37 18.77
CA GLY A 35 -3.83 1.69 19.65
C GLY A 35 -5.19 1.42 19.01
N LEU A 36 -5.25 1.36 17.67
CA LEU A 36 -6.48 1.13 16.91
C LEU A 36 -6.78 -0.35 16.72
N ILE A 37 -5.81 -1.20 16.98
CA ILE A 37 -5.95 -2.66 16.98
C ILE A 37 -5.22 -3.25 18.18
N VAL A 38 -5.59 -4.47 18.55
CA VAL A 38 -4.87 -5.29 19.53
C VAL A 38 -3.60 -5.86 18.93
N ASP A 39 -2.62 -6.19 19.77
CA ASP A 39 -1.38 -6.82 19.30
C ASP A 39 -1.68 -8.24 18.79
N PRO A 40 -1.49 -8.52 17.49
CA PRO A 40 -1.79 -9.82 16.89
C PRO A 40 -0.94 -10.96 17.44
N TYR A 41 0.21 -10.67 18.07
CA TYR A 41 1.11 -11.69 18.62
C TYR A 41 0.78 -12.10 20.05
N VAL A 42 -0.30 -11.58 20.63
CA VAL A 42 -0.73 -11.90 22.02
C VAL A 42 -1.99 -12.75 22.02
N GLY A 43 -1.89 -13.99 22.54
CA GLY A 43 -3.03 -14.89 22.68
C GLY A 43 -3.65 -15.25 21.34
N GLU A 44 -4.96 -15.04 21.20
CA GLU A 44 -5.74 -15.32 19.97
C GLU A 44 -6.09 -14.05 19.19
N ASN A 45 -5.39 -12.94 19.46
CA ASN A 45 -5.67 -11.63 18.86
C ASN A 45 -5.52 -11.62 17.32
N GLU A 46 -4.76 -12.56 16.75
CA GLU A 46 -4.64 -12.67 15.29
C GLU A 46 -5.99 -12.89 14.62
N ASP A 47 -6.91 -13.59 15.28
CA ASP A 47 -8.28 -13.79 14.77
C ASP A 47 -9.08 -12.50 14.73
N GLU A 48 -8.89 -11.60 15.70
CA GLU A 48 -9.57 -10.29 15.74
C GLU A 48 -9.08 -9.37 14.61
N VAL A 49 -7.78 -9.41 14.30
CA VAL A 49 -7.19 -8.50 13.30
C VAL A 49 -7.16 -9.09 11.89
N ARG A 50 -7.49 -10.35 11.72
CA ARG A 50 -7.46 -11.05 10.41
C ARG A 50 -8.29 -10.33 9.35
N ASP A 51 -9.44 -9.80 9.72
CA ASP A 51 -10.36 -9.12 8.79
C ASP A 51 -9.77 -7.86 8.17
N LEU A 52 -8.70 -7.29 8.74
CA LEU A 52 -7.98 -6.17 8.14
C LEU A 52 -7.40 -6.52 6.77
N SER A 53 -6.98 -7.77 6.58
CA SER A 53 -6.42 -8.27 5.32
C SER A 53 -7.43 -8.28 4.16
N TYR A 54 -8.72 -8.26 4.46
CA TYR A 54 -9.80 -8.18 3.47
C TYR A 54 -10.15 -6.73 3.08
N ASN A 55 -9.44 -5.73 3.59
CA ASN A 55 -9.71 -4.34 3.26
C ASN A 55 -8.67 -3.78 2.30
N ASP A 56 -9.12 -2.84 1.48
CA ASP A 56 -8.23 -2.05 0.64
C ASP A 56 -7.79 -0.81 1.43
N TYR A 57 -6.56 -0.39 1.25
CA TYR A 57 -5.96 0.74 1.97
C TYR A 57 -5.42 1.78 1.02
N LEU A 58 -5.48 3.03 1.45
CA LEU A 58 -4.93 4.16 0.74
C LEU A 58 -3.86 4.83 1.60
N TYR A 59 -2.66 4.95 1.07
CA TYR A 59 -1.57 5.76 1.62
C TYR A 59 -1.42 7.02 0.79
N GLU A 60 -1.22 8.15 1.46
CA GLU A 60 -1.05 9.44 0.80
C GLU A 60 0.05 10.25 1.46
N ARG A 61 0.86 10.92 0.64
CA ARG A 61 1.85 11.87 1.10
C ARG A 61 1.92 13.06 0.15
N GLU A 62 2.13 14.24 0.72
CA GLU A 62 2.51 15.44 -0.01
C GLU A 62 4.04 15.62 0.05
N PHE A 63 4.62 16.10 -1.03
CA PHE A 63 6.05 16.38 -1.16
C PHE A 63 6.28 17.59 -2.07
N LEU A 64 7.41 18.26 -1.84
CA LEU A 64 7.75 19.47 -2.56
C LEU A 64 8.72 19.16 -3.70
N ILE A 65 8.47 19.75 -4.86
CA ILE A 65 9.35 19.71 -6.03
C ILE A 65 9.74 21.14 -6.38
N SER A 66 11.07 21.39 -6.48
CA SER A 66 11.60 22.66 -6.94
C SER A 66 11.64 22.70 -8.47
N LYS A 67 11.74 23.93 -8.99
CA LYS A 67 11.89 24.15 -10.42
C LYS A 67 13.15 23.47 -11.00
N GLU A 68 14.23 23.38 -10.21
CA GLU A 68 15.47 22.71 -10.63
C GLU A 68 15.24 21.22 -10.88
N VAL A 69 14.45 20.55 -10.01
CA VAL A 69 14.10 19.14 -10.19
C VAL A 69 13.28 18.93 -11.47
N LEU A 70 12.37 19.86 -11.79
CA LEU A 70 11.57 19.78 -13.02
C LEU A 70 12.41 19.95 -14.30
N ASN A 71 13.53 20.62 -14.21
CA ASN A 71 14.44 20.83 -15.35
C ASN A 71 15.32 19.60 -15.65
N ASN A 72 15.28 18.55 -14.82
CA ASN A 72 15.98 17.32 -15.11
C ASN A 72 15.34 16.64 -16.34
N GLU A 73 16.17 15.99 -17.13
CA GLU A 73 15.73 15.23 -18.31
C GLU A 73 14.72 14.15 -17.91
N ARG A 74 14.94 13.49 -16.76
CA ARG A 74 14.06 12.46 -16.20
C ARG A 74 13.95 12.58 -14.69
N ASN A 75 12.76 12.32 -14.19
CA ASN A 75 12.47 12.24 -12.75
C ASN A 75 11.88 10.86 -12.45
N LEU A 76 12.64 10.02 -11.76
CA LEU A 76 12.25 8.63 -11.47
C LEU A 76 11.75 8.50 -10.03
N LEU A 77 10.62 7.83 -9.86
CA LEU A 77 10.18 7.28 -8.58
C LEU A 77 10.66 5.84 -8.48
N ILE A 78 11.47 5.56 -7.46
CA ILE A 78 11.98 4.22 -7.18
C ILE A 78 11.25 3.66 -5.96
N CYS A 79 10.57 2.52 -6.15
CA CYS A 79 9.86 1.81 -5.10
C CYS A 79 10.57 0.48 -4.83
N LYS A 80 11.25 0.37 -3.68
CA LYS A 80 12.10 -0.78 -3.33
C LYS A 80 11.36 -1.97 -2.73
N GLY A 81 10.07 -1.82 -2.49
CA GLY A 81 9.24 -2.90 -1.97
C GLY A 81 7.83 -2.37 -1.72
N ILE A 82 6.89 -2.81 -2.53
CA ILE A 82 5.46 -2.54 -2.36
C ILE A 82 4.78 -3.90 -2.23
N ASP A 83 4.22 -4.15 -1.06
CA ASP A 83 3.56 -5.41 -0.73
C ASP A 83 2.03 -5.20 -0.70
N THR A 84 1.34 -5.70 -1.67
CA THR A 84 1.82 -6.42 -2.89
C THR A 84 1.16 -5.83 -4.13
N ILE A 85 -0.18 -5.77 -4.15
CA ILE A 85 -0.96 -5.34 -5.31
C ILE A 85 -1.38 -3.90 -5.09
N ALA A 86 -0.81 -3.00 -5.87
CA ALA A 86 -1.05 -1.58 -5.66
C ALA A 86 -1.09 -0.77 -6.95
N ASP A 87 -1.99 0.21 -6.97
CA ASP A 87 -1.99 1.28 -7.97
C ASP A 87 -1.27 2.51 -7.40
N LEU A 88 -0.36 3.07 -8.18
CA LEU A 88 0.35 4.30 -7.83
C LEU A 88 -0.19 5.47 -8.63
N LEU A 89 -0.48 6.57 -7.91
CA LEU A 89 -0.98 7.80 -8.52
C LEU A 89 -0.13 9.00 -8.07
N VAL A 90 0.17 9.89 -9.01
CA VAL A 90 0.79 11.19 -8.72
C VAL A 90 -0.11 12.28 -9.25
N ASN A 91 -0.46 13.24 -8.39
CA ASN A 91 -1.36 14.35 -8.72
C ASN A 91 -2.69 13.89 -9.34
N GLY A 92 -3.21 12.73 -8.89
CA GLY A 92 -4.47 12.14 -9.34
C GLY A 92 -4.38 11.35 -10.64
N LYS A 93 -3.22 11.25 -11.27
CA LYS A 93 -2.99 10.46 -12.48
C LYS A 93 -2.26 9.16 -12.12
N GLN A 94 -2.74 8.03 -12.61
CA GLN A 94 -2.07 6.75 -12.43
C GLN A 94 -0.74 6.73 -13.19
N ILE A 95 0.32 6.32 -12.50
CA ILE A 95 1.68 6.21 -13.04
C ILE A 95 2.10 4.76 -13.25
N GLY A 96 1.46 3.82 -12.56
CA GLY A 96 1.77 2.40 -12.71
C GLY A 96 1.10 1.52 -11.68
N ILE A 97 1.41 0.23 -11.77
CA ILE A 97 0.89 -0.84 -10.94
C ILE A 97 2.05 -1.66 -10.39
N CYS A 98 1.97 -2.09 -9.14
CA CYS A 98 2.85 -3.09 -8.53
C CYS A 98 2.07 -4.35 -8.23
N GLU A 99 2.69 -5.53 -8.46
CA GLU A 99 2.07 -6.84 -8.26
C GLU A 99 3.05 -7.87 -7.64
N ASN A 100 4.24 -7.42 -7.23
CA ASN A 100 5.26 -8.30 -6.66
C ASN A 100 6.10 -7.56 -5.63
N MET A 101 6.03 -7.99 -4.37
CA MET A 101 6.72 -7.36 -3.25
C MET A 101 8.25 -7.48 -3.30
N HIS A 102 8.78 -8.47 -4.02
CA HIS A 102 10.22 -8.73 -4.14
C HIS A 102 10.88 -7.98 -5.31
N ARG A 103 10.11 -7.17 -6.02
CA ARG A 103 10.57 -6.43 -7.18
C ARG A 103 10.77 -4.94 -6.84
N GLU A 104 11.87 -4.38 -7.32
CA GLU A 104 12.01 -2.92 -7.40
C GLU A 104 11.28 -2.41 -8.63
N TYR A 105 10.51 -1.34 -8.46
CA TYR A 105 9.78 -0.68 -9.55
C TYR A 105 10.32 0.72 -9.75
N GLU A 106 10.49 1.10 -11.01
CA GLU A 106 10.85 2.44 -11.44
C GLU A 106 9.74 3.04 -12.29
N PHE A 107 9.27 4.22 -11.92
CA PHE A 107 8.25 4.95 -12.67
C PHE A 107 8.80 6.30 -13.09
N ASP A 108 8.68 6.62 -14.38
CA ASP A 108 9.06 7.94 -14.89
C ASP A 108 7.95 8.94 -14.56
N LEU A 109 8.27 9.92 -13.73
CA LEU A 109 7.36 10.99 -13.31
C LEU A 109 7.46 12.24 -14.19
N THR A 110 8.22 12.21 -15.28
CA THR A 110 8.35 13.33 -16.22
C THR A 110 6.97 13.68 -16.77
N GLY A 111 6.56 14.94 -16.60
CA GLY A 111 5.23 15.41 -16.99
C GLY A 111 4.09 15.11 -15.99
N PHE A 112 4.35 14.37 -14.92
CA PHE A 112 3.40 14.17 -13.82
C PHE A 112 3.61 15.16 -12.66
N LEU A 113 4.85 15.67 -12.52
CA LEU A 113 5.23 16.60 -11.46
C LEU A 113 4.94 18.03 -11.85
N LYS A 114 4.73 18.87 -10.83
CA LYS A 114 4.63 20.33 -10.92
C LYS A 114 5.52 21.01 -9.89
N GLU A 115 5.85 22.26 -10.09
CA GLU A 115 6.53 23.06 -9.07
C GLU A 115 5.65 23.21 -7.82
N GLY A 116 6.29 23.16 -6.64
CA GLY A 116 5.61 23.23 -5.34
C GLY A 116 5.09 21.87 -4.88
N VAL A 117 3.89 21.88 -4.28
CA VAL A 117 3.29 20.71 -3.65
C VAL A 117 2.79 19.72 -4.68
N ASN A 118 3.30 18.50 -4.59
CA ASN A 118 2.83 17.32 -5.32
C ASN A 118 2.26 16.31 -4.33
N ARG A 119 1.39 15.43 -4.80
CA ARG A 119 0.74 14.41 -3.98
C ARG A 119 0.92 13.04 -4.63
N ILE A 120 1.46 12.10 -3.86
CA ILE A 120 1.51 10.68 -4.21
C ILE A 120 0.46 9.92 -3.42
N ARG A 121 -0.21 8.99 -4.09
CA ARG A 121 -1.12 8.01 -3.50
C ARG A 121 -0.72 6.62 -3.91
N VAL A 122 -0.78 5.71 -2.96
CA VAL A 122 -0.63 4.27 -3.19
C VAL A 122 -1.92 3.61 -2.70
N TYR A 123 -2.65 3.04 -3.64
CA TYR A 123 -3.88 2.30 -3.37
C TYR A 123 -3.53 0.82 -3.31
N PHE A 124 -3.55 0.25 -2.12
CA PHE A 124 -3.32 -1.17 -1.88
C PHE A 124 -4.62 -1.94 -2.00
N HIS A 125 -4.66 -2.88 -2.91
CA HIS A 125 -5.74 -3.85 -3.02
C HIS A 125 -5.56 -4.95 -1.99
N SER A 126 -6.65 -5.44 -1.41
CA SER A 126 -6.63 -6.59 -0.52
C SER A 126 -6.10 -7.84 -1.26
N PRO A 127 -4.97 -8.42 -0.82
CA PRO A 127 -4.47 -9.65 -1.40
C PRO A 127 -5.44 -10.82 -1.20
N MET A 128 -6.17 -10.83 -0.09
CA MET A 128 -7.17 -11.87 0.20
C MET A 128 -8.31 -11.85 -0.80
N LYS A 129 -8.88 -10.68 -1.10
CA LYS A 129 -9.92 -10.54 -2.14
C LYS A 129 -9.40 -10.90 -3.54
N TYR A 130 -8.15 -10.54 -3.82
CA TYR A 130 -7.52 -10.88 -5.10
C TYR A 130 -7.35 -12.39 -5.25
N MET A 131 -6.80 -13.05 -4.25
CA MET A 131 -6.63 -14.51 -4.23
C MET A 131 -7.98 -15.24 -4.34
N GLN A 132 -8.98 -14.78 -3.60
CA GLN A 132 -10.33 -15.36 -3.67
C GLN A 132 -10.90 -15.32 -5.09
N LYS A 133 -10.80 -14.18 -5.77
CA LYS A 133 -11.25 -14.04 -7.17
C LYS A 133 -10.51 -14.96 -8.13
N LEU A 134 -9.21 -15.19 -7.89
CA LEU A 134 -8.42 -16.12 -8.70
C LEU A 134 -8.84 -17.57 -8.43
N TYR A 135 -9.04 -17.91 -7.16
CA TYR A 135 -9.49 -19.25 -6.75
C TYR A 135 -10.88 -19.59 -7.34
N GLU A 136 -11.81 -18.66 -7.30
CA GLU A 136 -13.15 -18.83 -7.91
C GLU A 136 -13.07 -19.12 -9.43
N LYS A 137 -12.12 -18.49 -10.13
CA LYS A 137 -11.89 -18.72 -11.57
C LYS A 137 -11.18 -20.04 -11.87
N LYS A 138 -10.26 -20.43 -11.01
CA LYS A 138 -9.44 -21.64 -11.18
C LYS A 138 -9.14 -22.25 -9.80
N PRO A 139 -10.06 -23.05 -9.26
CA PRO A 139 -9.82 -23.74 -8.00
C PRO A 139 -8.59 -24.64 -8.11
N LEU A 140 -7.68 -24.50 -7.16
CA LEU A 140 -6.53 -25.38 -7.03
C LEU A 140 -6.85 -26.46 -6.01
N TRP A 141 -6.47 -27.71 -6.32
CA TRP A 141 -6.50 -28.78 -5.35
C TRP A 141 -5.42 -28.50 -4.30
N GLY A 142 -5.85 -28.23 -3.09
CA GLY A 142 -4.97 -27.95 -1.95
C GLY A 142 -5.38 -28.76 -0.74
N VAL A 143 -4.53 -28.79 0.26
CA VAL A 143 -4.87 -29.34 1.56
C VAL A 143 -5.90 -28.42 2.20
N THR A 144 -7.09 -28.94 2.47
CA THR A 144 -8.09 -28.20 3.24
C THR A 144 -7.58 -28.07 4.67
N SER A 145 -7.35 -26.81 5.09
CA SER A 145 -7.07 -26.55 6.50
C SER A 145 -8.28 -26.94 7.36
N THR A 146 -8.04 -27.68 8.43
CA THR A 146 -9.07 -27.97 9.44
C THR A 146 -9.33 -26.79 10.37
N VAL A 147 -8.54 -25.72 10.25
CA VAL A 147 -8.69 -24.50 11.04
C VAL A 147 -9.76 -23.63 10.40
N PRO A 148 -10.86 -23.30 11.12
CA PRO A 148 -11.91 -22.42 10.60
C PRO A 148 -11.31 -21.07 10.15
N GLY A 149 -11.59 -20.68 8.90
CA GLY A 149 -11.10 -19.42 8.33
C GLY A 149 -9.82 -19.52 7.49
N TYR A 150 -9.13 -20.66 7.48
CA TYR A 150 -8.04 -20.95 6.56
C TYR A 150 -8.54 -21.95 5.49
N GLN A 151 -9.12 -21.42 4.44
CA GLN A 151 -9.36 -22.18 3.21
C GLN A 151 -8.33 -21.69 2.18
N TYR A 152 -7.32 -22.48 1.93
CA TYR A 152 -6.35 -22.29 0.84
C TYR A 152 -6.77 -23.14 -0.36
#